data_9a462f98b26f67bd7f9c4115899173ae
#
_entry.id   9a462f98b26f67bd7f9c4115899173ae
#
_cell.length_a   1.000
_cell.length_b   1.000
_cell.length_c   1.000
_cell.angle_alpha   90.00
_cell.angle_beta   90.00
_cell.angle_gamma   90.00
#
_symmetry.space_group_name_H-M   'P 1'
#
loop_
_entity.id
_entity.type
_entity.pdbx_description
1 polymer ?
#
loop_
_entity_poly.entity_id
_entity_poly.type
_entity_poly.pdbx_seq_one_letter_code
_entity_poly.pdbx_strand_id
1 'polypeptide(L)'
;MTADVNVVIDHSEYTILVVDDVVSNVLLLKVLLTNEKFKVVTANNGKDALVQAAEKQPDLILLDVMMPEMNGFEVSEKLKANPVTQNIPIIFLTALNTTSDIVKGFKVGANDFISKPFNKEELVIRVTHQISLVAAKRIILRQTEELRKTIMGRDKLYSVITHDLRSPMGSIKMVLNMLILSLPPSQIGEEMYQMLSMANQSTEDVFALLDNLLKWTKSQIGKLNVVYQDFNIVENIASVIEIFNLVAGIKNIKLRYLGDDKIEVHADIDMMKTIMRNLLSNAIKFSYNDSEIVVGARIVDDSVVVSVRDSGKGMSEEDQRKLLNTETHFSKYGTNNEEGSGLGLLLCLDFAVKNGGRLWFESEEGKGSTFYFSVPLKA
;
A
#
# COMPACT_ATOMS: atom_id res chain seq x y z
N MET A 1 6.88 -8.17 -23.33
CA MET A 1 7.37 -9.57 -23.35
C MET A 1 6.70 -10.27 -22.18
N THR A 2 5.59 -10.93 -22.44
CA THR A 2 4.92 -11.78 -21.45
C THR A 2 5.72 -13.08 -21.34
N ALA A 3 6.41 -13.26 -20.23
CA ALA A 3 7.01 -14.55 -19.92
C ALA A 3 5.86 -15.52 -19.64
N ASP A 4 5.64 -16.46 -20.56
CA ASP A 4 4.82 -17.63 -20.30
C ASP A 4 5.51 -18.44 -19.19
N VAL A 5 5.08 -18.22 -17.95
CA VAL A 5 5.45 -19.07 -16.82
C VAL A 5 4.65 -20.35 -16.98
N ASN A 6 5.14 -21.28 -17.79
CA ASN A 6 4.68 -22.67 -17.77
C ASN A 6 5.09 -23.27 -16.40
N VAL A 7 4.25 -23.11 -15.40
CA VAL A 7 4.41 -23.81 -14.13
C VAL A 7 4.18 -25.29 -14.41
N VAL A 8 5.28 -26.05 -14.50
CA VAL A 8 5.19 -27.52 -14.58
C VAL A 8 4.66 -27.99 -13.22
N ILE A 9 3.40 -28.44 -13.21
CA ILE A 9 2.75 -28.92 -12.00
C ILE A 9 3.19 -30.37 -11.78
N ASP A 10 3.81 -30.65 -10.64
CA ASP A 10 4.09 -32.03 -10.24
C ASP A 10 2.82 -32.65 -9.64
N HIS A 11 2.18 -33.50 -10.42
CA HIS A 11 0.95 -34.19 -10.02
C HIS A 11 1.11 -35.03 -8.74
N SER A 12 2.32 -35.48 -8.41
CA SER A 12 2.60 -36.31 -7.22
C SER A 12 2.39 -35.54 -5.90
N GLU A 13 2.30 -34.25 -5.94
CA GLU A 13 2.00 -33.42 -4.76
C GLU A 13 0.51 -33.34 -4.44
N TYR A 14 -0.37 -33.73 -5.38
CA TYR A 14 -1.82 -33.55 -5.26
C TYR A 14 -2.54 -34.87 -4.98
N THR A 15 -3.53 -34.79 -4.07
CA THR A 15 -4.37 -35.91 -3.65
C THR A 15 -5.79 -35.74 -4.20
N ILE A 16 -6.29 -36.77 -4.87
CA ILE A 16 -7.66 -36.82 -5.43
C ILE A 16 -8.47 -37.85 -4.65
N LEU A 17 -9.61 -37.45 -4.13
CA LEU A 17 -10.59 -38.37 -3.54
C LEU A 17 -11.57 -38.81 -4.64
N VAL A 18 -11.65 -40.11 -4.87
CA VAL A 18 -12.60 -40.73 -5.81
C VAL A 18 -13.73 -41.38 -5.02
N VAL A 19 -14.96 -40.99 -5.32
CA VAL A 19 -16.16 -41.47 -4.65
C VAL A 19 -17.15 -42.04 -5.66
N ASP A 20 -17.41 -43.33 -5.60
CA ASP A 20 -18.40 -44.04 -6.43
C ASP A 20 -18.81 -45.32 -5.70
N ASP A 21 -20.10 -45.70 -5.72
CA ASP A 21 -20.58 -46.91 -5.06
C ASP A 21 -20.25 -48.20 -5.84
N VAL A 22 -19.90 -48.05 -7.13
CA VAL A 22 -19.51 -49.14 -8.02
C VAL A 22 -17.99 -49.37 -7.94
N VAL A 23 -17.54 -50.43 -7.27
CA VAL A 23 -16.14 -50.72 -7.04
C VAL A 23 -15.28 -50.76 -8.32
N SER A 24 -15.84 -51.23 -9.45
CA SER A 24 -15.13 -51.24 -10.74
C SER A 24 -14.83 -49.83 -11.25
N ASN A 25 -15.72 -48.85 -11.02
CA ASN A 25 -15.51 -47.44 -11.36
C ASN A 25 -14.39 -46.83 -10.53
N VAL A 26 -14.43 -47.06 -9.19
CA VAL A 26 -13.37 -46.61 -8.26
C VAL A 26 -12.01 -47.16 -8.69
N LEU A 27 -11.91 -48.46 -9.02
CA LEU A 27 -10.67 -49.07 -9.42
C LEU A 27 -10.17 -48.50 -10.77
N LEU A 28 -11.04 -48.33 -11.75
CA LEU A 28 -10.70 -47.73 -13.04
C LEU A 28 -10.16 -46.32 -12.88
N LEU A 29 -10.86 -45.45 -12.15
CA LEU A 29 -10.45 -44.07 -11.91
C LEU A 29 -9.14 -44.03 -11.13
N LYS A 30 -8.96 -44.88 -10.13
CA LYS A 30 -7.73 -44.99 -9.35
C LYS A 30 -6.53 -45.34 -10.26
N VAL A 31 -6.68 -46.33 -11.16
CA VAL A 31 -5.62 -46.70 -12.10
C VAL A 31 -5.28 -45.57 -13.06
N LEU A 32 -6.30 -44.93 -13.64
CA LEU A 32 -6.11 -43.81 -14.58
C LEU A 32 -5.37 -42.65 -13.93
N LEU A 33 -5.80 -42.21 -12.75
CA LEU A 33 -5.19 -41.07 -12.05
C LEU A 33 -3.80 -41.39 -11.48
N THR A 34 -3.56 -42.64 -11.02
CA THR A 34 -2.23 -43.08 -10.56
C THR A 34 -1.24 -43.09 -11.71
N ASN A 35 -1.65 -43.51 -12.90
CA ASN A 35 -0.80 -43.45 -14.10
C ASN A 35 -0.39 -42.01 -14.46
N GLU A 36 -1.24 -41.01 -14.14
CA GLU A 36 -0.93 -39.58 -14.27
C GLU A 36 -0.17 -39.03 -13.04
N LYS A 37 0.32 -39.94 -12.16
CA LYS A 37 1.10 -39.61 -10.93
C LYS A 37 0.34 -38.95 -9.80
N PHE A 38 -0.98 -38.86 -9.84
CA PHE A 38 -1.75 -38.35 -8.71
C PHE A 38 -1.79 -39.32 -7.52
N LYS A 39 -1.83 -38.82 -6.30
CA LYS A 39 -2.21 -39.57 -5.11
C LYS A 39 -3.71 -39.77 -5.09
N VAL A 40 -4.18 -41.01 -4.91
CA VAL A 40 -5.59 -41.32 -4.95
C VAL A 40 -6.06 -41.94 -3.65
N VAL A 41 -7.06 -41.29 -3.04
CA VAL A 41 -7.84 -41.81 -1.92
C VAL A 41 -9.21 -42.24 -2.46
N THR A 42 -9.84 -43.22 -1.91
CA THR A 42 -11.12 -43.75 -2.41
C THR A 42 -12.15 -43.86 -1.29
N ALA A 43 -13.41 -43.68 -1.64
CA ALA A 43 -14.58 -43.92 -0.78
C ALA A 43 -15.68 -44.59 -1.60
N ASN A 44 -16.43 -45.52 -1.00
CA ASN A 44 -17.44 -46.31 -1.70
C ASN A 44 -18.89 -45.86 -1.36
N ASN A 45 -19.06 -44.80 -0.59
CA ASN A 45 -20.36 -44.22 -0.25
C ASN A 45 -20.20 -42.78 0.24
N GLY A 46 -21.33 -42.06 0.37
CA GLY A 46 -21.34 -40.64 0.75
C GLY A 46 -20.85 -40.40 2.21
N LYS A 47 -21.12 -41.31 3.14
CA LYS A 47 -20.67 -41.15 4.55
C LYS A 47 -19.16 -41.25 4.65
N ASP A 48 -18.57 -42.26 4.02
CA ASP A 48 -17.12 -42.43 3.97
C ASP A 48 -16.44 -41.26 3.23
N ALA A 49 -17.03 -40.78 2.15
CA ALA A 49 -16.55 -39.62 1.43
C ALA A 49 -16.39 -38.36 2.34
N LEU A 50 -17.38 -38.10 3.20
CA LEU A 50 -17.31 -36.97 4.13
C LEU A 50 -16.17 -37.13 5.15
N VAL A 51 -15.97 -38.35 5.67
CA VAL A 51 -14.88 -38.67 6.60
C VAL A 51 -13.52 -38.52 5.92
N GLN A 52 -13.34 -39.16 4.75
CA GLN A 52 -12.08 -39.09 4.01
C GLN A 52 -11.75 -37.66 3.59
N ALA A 53 -12.75 -36.87 3.16
CA ALA A 53 -12.54 -35.48 2.81
C ALA A 53 -12.06 -34.64 4.01
N ALA A 54 -12.63 -34.84 5.18
CA ALA A 54 -12.24 -34.10 6.40
C ALA A 54 -10.84 -34.52 6.91
N GLU A 55 -10.53 -35.82 6.91
CA GLU A 55 -9.25 -36.34 7.43
C GLU A 55 -8.08 -36.11 6.47
N LYS A 56 -8.28 -36.38 5.19
CA LYS A 56 -7.20 -36.36 4.18
C LYS A 56 -7.05 -35.03 3.48
N GLN A 57 -8.07 -34.16 3.53
CA GLN A 57 -8.11 -32.85 2.88
C GLN A 57 -7.60 -32.89 1.43
N PRO A 58 -8.27 -33.68 0.54
CA PRO A 58 -7.81 -33.84 -0.84
C PRO A 58 -7.87 -32.53 -1.61
N ASP A 59 -7.09 -32.45 -2.67
CA ASP A 59 -7.00 -31.27 -3.55
C ASP A 59 -8.16 -31.21 -4.57
N LEU A 60 -8.81 -32.34 -4.81
CA LEU A 60 -9.95 -32.48 -5.71
C LEU A 60 -10.78 -33.70 -5.28
N ILE A 61 -12.10 -33.61 -5.43
CA ILE A 61 -13.02 -34.72 -5.23
C ILE A 61 -13.69 -35.04 -6.57
N LEU A 62 -13.58 -36.30 -7.00
CA LEU A 62 -14.43 -36.88 -8.06
C LEU A 62 -15.57 -37.59 -7.38
N LEU A 63 -16.80 -37.16 -7.58
CA LEU A 63 -17.96 -37.57 -6.80
C LEU A 63 -19.08 -38.08 -7.71
N ASP A 64 -19.43 -39.35 -7.56
CA ASP A 64 -20.62 -39.88 -8.25
C ASP A 64 -21.90 -39.21 -7.73
N VAL A 65 -22.78 -38.86 -8.66
CA VAL A 65 -24.08 -38.28 -8.34
C VAL A 65 -25.04 -39.34 -7.80
N MET A 66 -25.02 -40.52 -8.40
CA MET A 66 -26.04 -41.58 -8.17
C MET A 66 -25.49 -42.63 -7.20
N MET A 67 -25.58 -42.37 -5.93
CA MET A 67 -25.19 -43.32 -4.89
C MET A 67 -26.36 -43.64 -3.94
N PRO A 68 -26.44 -44.87 -3.37
CA PRO A 68 -27.48 -45.26 -2.40
C PRO A 68 -27.27 -44.50 -1.08
N GLU A 69 -28.32 -44.38 -0.30
CA GLU A 69 -28.45 -43.74 1.03
C GLU A 69 -28.17 -42.22 0.99
N MET A 70 -27.08 -41.76 0.38
CA MET A 70 -26.70 -40.35 0.27
C MET A 70 -26.14 -40.09 -1.13
N ASN A 71 -26.89 -39.33 -1.93
CA ASN A 71 -26.48 -38.99 -3.29
C ASN A 71 -25.36 -37.93 -3.30
N GLY A 72 -24.68 -37.78 -4.47
CA GLY A 72 -23.55 -36.87 -4.61
C GLY A 72 -23.90 -35.39 -4.35
N PHE A 73 -25.14 -34.97 -4.64
CA PHE A 73 -25.56 -33.59 -4.36
C PHE A 73 -25.62 -33.31 -2.87
N GLU A 74 -26.16 -34.25 -2.08
CA GLU A 74 -26.23 -34.17 -0.62
C GLU A 74 -24.84 -34.19 0.02
N VAL A 75 -23.91 -35.00 -0.54
CA VAL A 75 -22.49 -35.01 -0.11
C VAL A 75 -21.87 -33.65 -0.38
N SER A 76 -22.07 -33.09 -1.59
CA SER A 76 -21.53 -31.77 -1.95
C SER A 76 -22.03 -30.67 -1.02
N GLU A 77 -23.35 -30.62 -0.76
CA GLU A 77 -23.91 -29.64 0.18
C GLU A 77 -23.25 -29.70 1.56
N LYS A 78 -23.06 -30.91 2.11
CA LYS A 78 -22.40 -31.10 3.40
C LYS A 78 -20.92 -30.71 3.38
N LEU A 79 -20.19 -31.03 2.30
CA LEU A 79 -18.80 -30.64 2.12
C LEU A 79 -18.69 -29.11 2.05
N LYS A 80 -19.59 -28.45 1.31
CA LYS A 80 -19.57 -26.98 1.16
C LYS A 80 -20.05 -26.23 2.41
N ALA A 81 -20.84 -26.87 3.27
CA ALA A 81 -21.25 -26.32 4.55
C ALA A 81 -20.16 -26.41 5.64
N ASN A 82 -19.17 -27.29 5.48
CA ASN A 82 -18.09 -27.48 6.45
C ASN A 82 -16.90 -26.59 6.15
N PRO A 83 -16.45 -25.69 7.07
CA PRO A 83 -15.30 -24.80 6.87
C PRO A 83 -14.00 -25.49 6.46
N VAL A 84 -13.79 -26.74 6.87
CA VAL A 84 -12.58 -27.52 6.55
C VAL A 84 -12.56 -28.00 5.10
N THR A 85 -13.73 -28.34 4.54
CA THR A 85 -13.86 -28.95 3.20
C THR A 85 -14.50 -28.05 2.15
N GLN A 86 -15.09 -26.92 2.52
CA GLN A 86 -15.85 -26.03 1.64
C GLN A 86 -15.06 -25.55 0.41
N ASN A 87 -13.74 -25.41 0.53
CA ASN A 87 -12.87 -24.91 -0.54
C ASN A 87 -12.35 -26.02 -1.46
N ILE A 88 -12.57 -27.30 -1.16
CA ILE A 88 -12.14 -28.41 -2.01
C ILE A 88 -13.01 -28.41 -3.28
N PRO A 89 -12.42 -28.35 -4.49
CA PRO A 89 -13.17 -28.45 -5.72
C PRO A 89 -13.79 -29.83 -5.90
N ILE A 90 -14.97 -29.88 -6.53
CA ILE A 90 -15.74 -31.09 -6.75
C ILE A 90 -16.03 -31.18 -8.25
N ILE A 91 -15.69 -32.33 -8.85
CA ILE A 91 -16.13 -32.73 -10.19
C ILE A 91 -17.16 -33.84 -10.03
N PHE A 92 -18.38 -33.64 -10.50
CA PHE A 92 -19.37 -34.69 -10.49
C PHE A 92 -19.15 -35.71 -11.63
N LEU A 93 -19.30 -36.97 -11.28
CA LEU A 93 -19.35 -38.09 -12.23
C LEU A 93 -20.83 -38.43 -12.44
N THR A 94 -21.33 -38.31 -13.66
CA THR A 94 -22.79 -38.41 -13.88
C THR A 94 -23.16 -39.11 -15.16
N ALA A 95 -24.24 -39.89 -15.10
CA ALA A 95 -24.97 -40.37 -16.28
C ALA A 95 -26.11 -39.42 -16.68
N LEU A 96 -26.35 -38.37 -15.88
CA LEU A 96 -27.41 -37.41 -16.08
C LEU A 96 -26.99 -36.37 -17.13
N ASN A 97 -27.74 -36.30 -18.22
CA ASN A 97 -27.44 -35.41 -19.35
C ASN A 97 -28.46 -34.27 -19.49
N THR A 98 -29.32 -34.05 -18.46
CA THR A 98 -30.32 -32.97 -18.55
C THR A 98 -29.73 -31.64 -18.09
N THR A 99 -30.14 -30.56 -18.77
CA THR A 99 -29.72 -29.20 -18.37
C THR A 99 -30.08 -28.88 -16.93
N SER A 100 -31.20 -29.45 -16.43
CA SER A 100 -31.67 -29.22 -15.06
C SER A 100 -30.71 -29.82 -14.00
N ASP A 101 -30.16 -31.00 -14.25
CA ASP A 101 -29.22 -31.67 -13.33
C ASP A 101 -27.89 -30.97 -13.28
N ILE A 102 -27.38 -30.49 -14.41
CA ILE A 102 -26.16 -29.70 -14.52
C ILE A 102 -26.32 -28.39 -13.70
N VAL A 103 -27.44 -27.66 -13.91
CA VAL A 103 -27.73 -26.44 -13.15
C VAL A 103 -27.83 -26.70 -11.64
N LYS A 104 -28.48 -27.80 -11.25
CA LYS A 104 -28.58 -28.23 -9.85
C LYS A 104 -27.19 -28.46 -9.24
N GLY A 105 -26.34 -29.18 -9.95
CA GLY A 105 -24.98 -29.49 -9.48
C GLY A 105 -24.12 -28.24 -9.27
N PHE A 106 -24.15 -27.28 -10.19
CA PHE A 106 -23.44 -26.01 -9.96
C PHE A 106 -23.98 -25.23 -8.75
N LYS A 107 -25.30 -25.26 -8.51
CA LYS A 107 -25.92 -24.63 -7.32
C LYS A 107 -25.44 -25.24 -6.01
N VAL A 108 -25.19 -26.55 -5.96
CA VAL A 108 -24.66 -27.23 -4.76
C VAL A 108 -23.13 -27.19 -4.65
N GLY A 109 -22.45 -26.44 -5.53
CA GLY A 109 -21.03 -26.13 -5.42
C GLY A 109 -20.09 -26.99 -6.26
N ALA A 110 -20.59 -27.67 -7.31
CA ALA A 110 -19.71 -28.33 -8.27
C ALA A 110 -18.84 -27.34 -9.05
N ASN A 111 -17.62 -27.75 -9.36
CA ASN A 111 -16.70 -27.00 -10.20
C ASN A 111 -16.73 -27.47 -11.67
N ASP A 112 -17.06 -28.75 -11.89
CA ASP A 112 -17.16 -29.34 -13.23
C ASP A 112 -17.95 -30.66 -13.21
N PHE A 113 -18.13 -31.28 -14.39
CA PHE A 113 -18.84 -32.55 -14.60
C PHE A 113 -18.07 -33.43 -15.58
N ILE A 114 -18.14 -34.76 -15.38
CA ILE A 114 -17.62 -35.77 -16.28
C ILE A 114 -18.75 -36.79 -16.54
N SER A 115 -19.10 -37.03 -17.81
CA SER A 115 -20.13 -37.97 -18.17
C SER A 115 -19.65 -39.42 -18.08
N LYS A 116 -20.54 -40.30 -17.64
CA LYS A 116 -20.35 -41.76 -17.73
C LYS A 116 -20.96 -42.25 -19.06
N PRO A 117 -20.30 -43.19 -19.81
CA PRO A 117 -19.04 -43.85 -19.50
C PRO A 117 -17.82 -42.94 -19.64
N PHE A 118 -16.79 -43.13 -18.80
CA PHE A 118 -15.64 -42.23 -18.75
C PHE A 118 -14.78 -42.31 -20.00
N ASN A 119 -14.52 -41.17 -20.61
CA ASN A 119 -13.46 -41.00 -21.58
C ASN A 119 -12.17 -40.64 -20.83
N LYS A 120 -11.10 -41.41 -21.05
CA LYS A 120 -9.80 -41.19 -20.36
C LYS A 120 -9.23 -39.80 -20.62
N GLU A 121 -9.26 -39.33 -21.86
CA GLU A 121 -8.65 -38.06 -22.24
C GLU A 121 -9.43 -36.90 -21.61
N GLU A 122 -10.79 -36.95 -21.66
CA GLU A 122 -11.64 -35.94 -21.02
C GLU A 122 -11.41 -35.90 -19.51
N LEU A 123 -11.38 -37.07 -18.84
CA LEU A 123 -11.13 -37.15 -17.40
C LEU A 123 -9.81 -36.46 -17.03
N VAL A 124 -8.73 -36.85 -17.71
CA VAL A 124 -7.38 -36.32 -17.41
C VAL A 124 -7.33 -34.80 -17.64
N ILE A 125 -7.90 -34.31 -18.76
CA ILE A 125 -7.92 -32.89 -19.06
C ILE A 125 -8.68 -32.11 -17.98
N ARG A 126 -9.88 -32.54 -17.57
CA ARG A 126 -10.70 -31.83 -16.57
C ARG A 126 -10.03 -31.86 -15.18
N VAL A 127 -9.51 -33.02 -14.77
CA VAL A 127 -8.79 -33.16 -13.51
C VAL A 127 -7.55 -32.27 -13.49
N THR A 128 -6.71 -32.33 -14.53
CA THR A 128 -5.52 -31.52 -14.62
C THR A 128 -5.84 -30.01 -14.63
N HIS A 129 -6.92 -29.60 -15.33
CA HIS A 129 -7.35 -28.23 -15.32
C HIS A 129 -7.77 -27.76 -13.91
N GLN A 130 -8.55 -28.54 -13.18
CA GLN A 130 -8.95 -28.18 -11.80
C GLN A 130 -7.75 -28.16 -10.85
N ILE A 131 -6.82 -29.11 -10.96
CA ILE A 131 -5.59 -29.11 -10.18
C ILE A 131 -4.71 -27.89 -10.51
N SER A 132 -4.66 -27.47 -11.78
CA SER A 132 -3.94 -26.25 -12.17
C SER A 132 -4.50 -25.00 -11.49
N LEU A 133 -5.82 -24.90 -11.36
CA LEU A 133 -6.47 -23.80 -10.63
C LEU A 133 -6.13 -23.85 -9.12
N VAL A 134 -6.12 -25.04 -8.51
CA VAL A 134 -5.72 -25.21 -7.10
C VAL A 134 -4.26 -24.80 -6.91
N ALA A 135 -3.36 -25.26 -7.80
CA ALA A 135 -1.94 -24.90 -7.78
C ALA A 135 -1.73 -23.39 -7.87
N ALA A 136 -2.36 -22.73 -8.87
CA ALA A 136 -2.28 -21.29 -9.05
C ALA A 136 -2.76 -20.51 -7.80
N LYS A 137 -3.89 -20.94 -7.23
CA LYS A 137 -4.41 -20.34 -5.99
C LYS A 137 -3.42 -20.47 -4.83
N ARG A 138 -2.79 -21.65 -4.65
CA ARG A 138 -1.76 -21.86 -3.60
C ARG A 138 -0.54 -20.96 -3.80
N ILE A 139 -0.05 -20.83 -5.03
CA ILE A 139 1.10 -19.97 -5.34
C ILE A 139 0.76 -18.51 -5.01
N ILE A 140 -0.40 -18.02 -5.45
CA ILE A 140 -0.83 -16.65 -5.17
C ILE A 140 -0.93 -16.39 -3.66
N LEU A 141 -1.56 -17.29 -2.91
CA LEU A 141 -1.69 -17.14 -1.46
C LEU A 141 -0.34 -17.11 -0.76
N ARG A 142 0.58 -18.01 -1.16
CA ARG A 142 1.95 -18.07 -0.61
C ARG A 142 2.72 -16.78 -0.91
N GLN A 143 2.71 -16.32 -2.14
CA GLN A 143 3.39 -15.08 -2.54
C GLN A 143 2.82 -13.86 -1.82
N THR A 144 1.50 -13.81 -1.66
CA THR A 144 0.83 -12.73 -0.93
C THR A 144 1.28 -12.69 0.54
N GLU A 145 1.38 -13.85 1.19
CA GLU A 145 1.82 -13.92 2.59
C GLU A 145 3.31 -13.60 2.75
N GLU A 146 4.16 -14.05 1.82
CA GLU A 146 5.59 -13.71 1.79
C GLU A 146 5.80 -12.20 1.58
N LEU A 147 5.07 -11.61 0.64
CA LEU A 147 5.09 -10.15 0.40
C LEU A 147 4.64 -9.37 1.63
N ARG A 148 3.56 -9.82 2.28
CA ARG A 148 3.05 -9.21 3.51
C ARG A 148 4.10 -9.23 4.63
N LYS A 149 4.76 -10.37 4.84
CA LYS A 149 5.84 -10.49 5.85
C LYS A 149 7.01 -9.56 5.54
N THR A 150 7.40 -9.46 4.27
CA THR A 150 8.49 -8.58 3.84
C THR A 150 8.15 -7.11 4.10
N ILE A 151 6.94 -6.67 3.73
CA ILE A 151 6.45 -5.31 3.99
C ILE A 151 6.44 -5.03 5.50
N MET A 152 5.85 -5.92 6.30
CA MET A 152 5.81 -5.73 7.76
C MET A 152 7.20 -5.68 8.40
N GLY A 153 8.14 -6.51 7.93
CA GLY A 153 9.53 -6.50 8.39
C GLY A 153 10.23 -5.18 8.08
N ARG A 154 10.10 -4.70 6.85
CA ARG A 154 10.64 -3.41 6.40
C ARG A 154 10.09 -2.24 7.24
N ASP A 155 8.78 -2.22 7.45
CA ASP A 155 8.11 -1.14 8.17
C ASP A 155 8.49 -1.13 9.65
N LYS A 156 8.64 -2.31 10.27
CA LYS A 156 9.16 -2.44 11.63
C LYS A 156 10.60 -1.91 11.74
N LEU A 157 11.45 -2.24 10.76
CA LEU A 157 12.85 -1.78 10.72
C LEU A 157 12.91 -0.25 10.66
N TYR A 158 12.15 0.40 9.78
CA TYR A 158 12.10 1.86 9.68
C TYR A 158 11.63 2.51 10.99
N SER A 159 10.60 1.94 11.63
CA SER A 159 10.09 2.46 12.90
C SER A 159 11.12 2.38 14.02
N VAL A 160 11.84 1.26 14.12
CA VAL A 160 12.89 1.07 15.15
C VAL A 160 14.07 2.01 14.91
N ILE A 161 14.62 2.03 13.68
CA ILE A 161 15.76 2.90 13.34
C ILE A 161 15.43 4.37 13.64
N THR A 162 14.24 4.83 13.21
CA THR A 162 13.88 6.24 13.41
C THR A 162 13.69 6.58 14.89
N HIS A 163 13.12 5.68 15.69
CA HIS A 163 12.98 5.87 17.14
C HIS A 163 14.35 5.93 17.81
N ASP A 164 15.23 4.97 17.50
CA ASP A 164 16.53 4.83 18.16
C ASP A 164 17.54 5.93 17.75
N LEU A 165 17.37 6.51 16.56
CA LEU A 165 18.15 7.67 16.14
C LEU A 165 17.60 9.00 16.69
N ARG A 166 16.28 9.12 16.92
CA ARG A 166 15.68 10.36 17.44
C ARG A 166 16.24 10.74 18.82
N SER A 167 16.43 9.78 19.73
CA SER A 167 16.89 10.01 21.08
C SER A 167 18.32 10.60 21.12
N PRO A 168 19.37 9.98 20.52
CA PRO A 168 20.70 10.54 20.51
C PRO A 168 20.79 11.87 19.77
N MET A 169 20.06 12.03 18.65
CA MET A 169 20.01 13.30 17.92
C MET A 169 19.37 14.42 18.74
N GLY A 170 18.32 14.12 19.51
CA GLY A 170 17.73 15.08 20.45
C GLY A 170 18.71 15.52 21.54
N SER A 171 19.54 14.60 22.04
CA SER A 171 20.58 14.93 23.00
C SER A 171 21.69 15.80 22.40
N ILE A 172 22.16 15.51 21.20
CA ILE A 172 23.17 16.33 20.48
C ILE A 172 22.63 17.74 20.25
N LYS A 173 21.39 17.87 19.76
CA LYS A 173 20.70 19.14 19.56
C LYS A 173 20.64 19.96 20.84
N MET A 174 20.26 19.32 21.96
CA MET A 174 20.19 19.98 23.27
C MET A 174 21.56 20.52 23.72
N VAL A 175 22.64 19.73 23.57
CA VAL A 175 24.00 20.15 23.91
C VAL A 175 24.46 21.30 23.02
N LEU A 176 24.27 21.24 21.72
CA LEU A 176 24.65 22.31 20.79
C LEU A 176 23.88 23.61 21.07
N ASN A 177 22.58 23.53 21.34
CA ASN A 177 21.79 24.71 21.73
C ASN A 177 22.31 25.32 23.06
N MET A 178 22.67 24.50 24.08
CA MET A 178 23.24 24.98 25.32
C MET A 178 24.60 25.67 25.09
N LEU A 179 25.46 25.10 24.23
CA LEU A 179 26.75 25.71 23.90
C LEU A 179 26.59 27.06 23.21
N ILE A 180 25.70 27.17 22.22
CA ILE A 180 25.42 28.43 21.50
C ILE A 180 24.87 29.50 22.45
N LEU A 181 23.97 29.14 23.38
CA LEU A 181 23.41 30.06 24.35
C LEU A 181 24.42 30.50 25.42
N SER A 182 25.37 29.61 25.79
CA SER A 182 26.31 29.83 26.87
C SER A 182 27.63 30.46 26.43
N LEU A 183 28.01 30.33 25.16
CA LEU A 183 29.29 30.74 24.60
C LEU A 183 29.07 31.76 23.46
N PRO A 184 28.96 33.06 23.78
CA PRO A 184 28.83 34.10 22.78
C PRO A 184 30.11 34.25 21.93
N PRO A 185 30.04 34.82 20.73
CA PRO A 185 31.21 35.02 19.83
C PRO A 185 32.39 35.73 20.52
N SER A 186 32.11 36.62 21.46
CA SER A 186 33.14 37.32 22.22
C SER A 186 34.03 36.43 23.10
N GLN A 187 33.59 35.24 23.47
CA GLN A 187 34.31 34.27 24.30
C GLN A 187 35.07 33.21 23.50
N ILE A 188 34.54 32.77 22.39
CA ILE A 188 35.10 31.65 21.61
C ILE A 188 35.63 32.07 20.22
N GLY A 189 35.45 33.33 19.84
CA GLY A 189 35.77 33.83 18.51
C GLY A 189 34.69 33.53 17.46
N GLU A 190 34.60 34.39 16.47
CA GLU A 190 33.56 34.33 15.43
C GLU A 190 33.57 33.00 14.64
N GLU A 191 34.76 32.54 14.27
CA GLU A 191 34.94 31.31 13.49
C GLU A 191 34.40 30.08 14.23
N MET A 192 34.73 29.93 15.52
CA MET A 192 34.24 28.82 16.34
C MET A 192 32.73 28.89 16.57
N TYR A 193 32.19 30.10 16.76
CA TYR A 193 30.74 30.31 16.89
C TYR A 193 29.99 29.94 15.60
N GLN A 194 30.53 30.29 14.43
CA GLN A 194 29.99 29.89 13.14
C GLN A 194 30.02 28.36 12.97
N MET A 195 31.11 27.69 13.35
CA MET A 195 31.19 26.22 13.32
C MET A 195 30.14 25.55 14.20
N LEU A 196 29.94 26.05 15.43
CA LEU A 196 28.89 25.56 16.32
C LEU A 196 27.48 25.79 15.74
N SER A 197 27.24 26.94 15.14
CA SER A 197 25.97 27.27 14.52
C SER A 197 25.68 26.36 13.31
N MET A 198 26.69 26.06 12.48
CA MET A 198 26.59 25.11 11.36
C MET A 198 26.31 23.68 11.86
N ALA A 199 27.00 23.23 12.93
CA ALA A 199 26.76 21.91 13.51
C ALA A 199 25.34 21.79 14.08
N ASN A 200 24.84 22.85 14.72
CA ASN A 200 23.49 22.91 15.23
C ASN A 200 22.46 22.85 14.10
N GLN A 201 22.66 23.64 13.03
CA GLN A 201 21.78 23.60 11.86
C GLN A 201 21.74 22.22 11.22
N SER A 202 22.89 21.58 11.02
CA SER A 202 22.97 20.21 10.48
C SER A 202 22.23 19.21 11.36
N THR A 203 22.30 19.38 12.69
CA THR A 203 21.57 18.52 13.64
C THR A 203 20.05 18.72 13.54
N GLU A 204 19.61 19.97 13.41
CA GLU A 204 18.18 20.29 13.16
C GLU A 204 17.66 19.64 11.85
N ASP A 205 18.45 19.72 10.79
CA ASP A 205 18.09 19.16 9.50
C ASP A 205 17.95 17.63 9.56
N VAL A 206 18.88 16.94 10.22
CA VAL A 206 18.81 15.48 10.46
C VAL A 206 17.60 15.13 11.32
N PHE A 207 17.31 15.90 12.37
CA PHE A 207 16.16 15.67 13.23
C PHE A 207 14.84 15.81 12.46
N ALA A 208 14.71 16.85 11.65
CA ALA A 208 13.54 17.06 10.78
C ALA A 208 13.36 15.92 9.76
N LEU A 209 14.48 15.42 9.20
CA LEU A 209 14.46 14.27 8.28
C LEU A 209 13.96 13.01 8.97
N LEU A 210 14.44 12.71 10.18
CA LEU A 210 14.00 11.57 10.99
C LEU A 210 12.51 11.68 11.36
N ASP A 211 12.04 12.87 11.71
CA ASP A 211 10.62 13.10 12.03
C ASP A 211 9.71 12.88 10.82
N ASN A 212 10.11 13.39 9.66
CA ASN A 212 9.40 13.18 8.40
C ASN A 212 9.39 11.69 8.00
N LEU A 213 10.51 10.98 8.16
CA LEU A 213 10.59 9.54 7.89
C LEU A 213 9.66 8.74 8.81
N LEU A 214 9.60 9.09 10.11
CA LEU A 214 8.71 8.44 11.06
C LEU A 214 7.23 8.69 10.72
N LYS A 215 6.86 9.92 10.37
CA LYS A 215 5.50 10.27 9.95
C LYS A 215 5.11 9.51 8.68
N TRP A 216 6.01 9.48 7.70
CA TRP A 216 5.80 8.75 6.45
C TRP A 216 5.64 7.24 6.68
N THR A 217 6.51 6.60 7.47
CA THR A 217 6.40 5.17 7.78
C THR A 217 5.11 4.84 8.52
N LYS A 218 4.72 5.63 9.54
CA LYS A 218 3.44 5.44 10.24
C LYS A 218 2.25 5.57 9.29
N SER A 219 2.34 6.47 8.33
CA SER A 219 1.33 6.70 7.30
C SER A 219 1.18 5.49 6.38
N GLN A 220 2.28 4.93 5.88
CA GLN A 220 2.29 3.76 4.99
C GLN A 220 1.73 2.49 5.65
N ILE A 221 1.93 2.32 6.97
CA ILE A 221 1.44 1.16 7.74
C ILE A 221 -0.05 1.32 8.13
N GLY A 222 -0.69 2.46 7.78
CA GLY A 222 -2.06 2.76 8.20
C GLY A 222 -2.19 3.03 9.72
N LYS A 223 -1.09 3.23 10.44
CA LYS A 223 -1.06 3.54 11.88
C LYS A 223 -1.13 5.03 12.18
N LEU A 224 -1.17 5.87 11.16
CA LEU A 224 -1.39 7.30 11.31
C LEU A 224 -2.88 7.56 11.32
N ASN A 225 -3.44 7.78 12.49
CA ASN A 225 -4.83 8.17 12.64
C ASN A 225 -5.00 9.62 12.23
N VAL A 226 -5.93 9.89 11.33
CA VAL A 226 -6.35 11.25 10.97
C VAL A 226 -7.32 11.74 12.03
N VAL A 227 -7.02 12.87 12.65
CA VAL A 227 -7.87 13.50 13.66
C VAL A 227 -8.60 14.69 13.03
N TYR A 228 -9.76 14.42 12.45
CA TYR A 228 -10.57 15.45 11.82
C TYR A 228 -11.14 16.41 12.86
N GLN A 229 -11.01 17.71 12.59
CA GLN A 229 -11.60 18.78 13.38
C GLN A 229 -11.96 19.97 12.50
N ASP A 230 -12.92 20.77 12.98
CA ASP A 230 -13.32 22.00 12.31
C ASP A 230 -12.41 23.15 12.72
N PHE A 231 -11.85 23.87 11.75
CA PHE A 231 -11.00 25.03 12.03
C PHE A 231 -10.93 25.98 10.83
N ASN A 232 -10.53 27.23 11.10
CA ASN A 232 -10.25 28.20 10.07
C ASN A 232 -8.85 27.96 9.47
N ILE A 233 -8.78 27.53 8.20
CA ILE A 233 -7.50 27.23 7.55
C ILE A 233 -6.64 28.49 7.36
N VAL A 234 -7.25 29.68 7.26
CA VAL A 234 -6.54 30.95 7.10
C VAL A 234 -5.73 31.29 8.35
N GLU A 235 -6.28 31.05 9.55
CA GLU A 235 -5.53 31.20 10.82
C GLU A 235 -4.36 30.21 10.91
N ASN A 236 -4.57 29.00 10.43
CA ASN A 236 -3.49 28.01 10.36
C ASN A 236 -2.37 28.48 9.42
N ILE A 237 -2.70 28.98 8.23
CA ILE A 237 -1.75 29.56 7.28
C ILE A 237 -1.01 30.73 7.91
N ALA A 238 -1.73 31.68 8.54
CA ALA A 238 -1.14 32.85 9.18
C ALA A 238 -0.12 32.47 10.26
N SER A 239 -0.45 31.47 11.11
CA SER A 239 0.47 30.97 12.15
C SER A 239 1.76 30.37 11.56
N VAL A 240 1.69 29.71 10.41
CA VAL A 240 2.88 29.16 9.76
C VAL A 240 3.69 30.27 9.09
N ILE A 241 3.06 31.23 8.42
CA ILE A 241 3.74 32.39 7.82
C ILE A 241 4.51 33.17 8.89
N GLU A 242 3.92 33.41 10.08
CA GLU A 242 4.57 34.11 11.18
C GLU A 242 5.88 33.44 11.58
N ILE A 243 5.89 32.10 11.74
CA ILE A 243 7.09 31.33 12.07
C ILE A 243 8.16 31.48 10.97
N PHE A 244 7.75 31.44 9.70
CA PHE A 244 8.68 31.44 8.57
C PHE A 244 9.16 32.85 8.18
N ASN A 245 8.54 33.92 8.66
CA ASN A 245 9.01 35.30 8.43
C ASN A 245 10.46 35.52 8.88
N LEU A 246 10.88 34.93 10.01
CA LEU A 246 12.26 34.99 10.47
C LEU A 246 13.23 34.30 9.51
N VAL A 247 12.87 33.12 9.03
CA VAL A 247 13.69 32.34 8.10
C VAL A 247 13.76 33.03 6.72
N ALA A 248 12.64 33.52 6.22
CA ALA A 248 12.55 34.27 4.97
C ALA A 248 13.36 35.59 5.02
N GLY A 249 13.42 36.22 6.22
CA GLY A 249 14.19 37.44 6.44
C GLY A 249 15.69 37.28 6.20
N ILE A 250 16.26 36.09 6.38
CA ILE A 250 17.68 35.80 6.09
C ILE A 250 18.01 36.01 4.60
N LYS A 251 17.07 35.68 3.70
CA LYS A 251 17.19 35.90 2.25
C LYS A 251 16.52 37.21 1.80
N ASN A 252 16.03 38.04 2.71
CA ASN A 252 15.21 39.23 2.42
C ASN A 252 13.97 38.92 1.57
N ILE A 253 13.36 37.72 1.76
CA ILE A 253 12.16 37.28 1.05
C ILE A 253 10.93 37.79 1.79
N LYS A 254 9.99 38.41 1.06
CA LYS A 254 8.71 38.87 1.62
C LYS A 254 7.66 37.77 1.49
N LEU A 255 7.05 37.37 2.63
CA LEU A 255 5.90 36.48 2.64
C LEU A 255 4.61 37.30 2.64
N ARG A 256 3.69 37.02 1.69
CA ARG A 256 2.40 37.68 1.59
C ARG A 256 1.28 36.66 1.53
N TYR A 257 0.19 36.96 2.20
CA TYR A 257 -1.06 36.22 2.06
C TYR A 257 -2.01 36.97 1.13
N LEU A 258 -2.60 36.29 0.16
CA LEU A 258 -3.62 36.79 -0.75
C LEU A 258 -4.75 35.76 -0.85
N GLY A 259 -5.89 36.04 -0.27
CA GLY A 259 -7.06 35.17 -0.28
C GLY A 259 -8.17 35.64 0.62
N ASP A 260 -9.13 34.76 0.88
CA ASP A 260 -10.25 35.04 1.76
C ASP A 260 -9.78 35.15 3.22
N ASP A 261 -10.47 35.97 4.02
CA ASP A 261 -10.10 36.22 5.43
C ASP A 261 -10.47 35.06 6.35
N LYS A 262 -11.48 34.27 5.97
CA LYS A 262 -11.97 33.14 6.78
C LYS A 262 -12.51 32.03 5.90
N ILE A 263 -11.98 30.81 6.09
CA ILE A 263 -12.45 29.61 5.41
C ILE A 263 -12.45 28.46 6.41
N GLU A 264 -13.63 27.91 6.70
CA GLU A 264 -13.79 26.75 7.59
C GLU A 264 -13.59 25.44 6.81
N VAL A 265 -12.78 24.55 7.36
CA VAL A 265 -12.51 23.21 6.80
C VAL A 265 -12.68 22.14 7.86
N HIS A 266 -12.94 20.89 7.40
CA HIS A 266 -12.97 19.71 8.26
C HIS A 266 -11.78 18.79 7.90
N ALA A 267 -10.68 18.93 8.63
CA ALA A 267 -9.43 18.25 8.32
C ALA A 267 -8.56 18.04 9.57
N ASP A 268 -7.43 17.37 9.41
CA ASP A 268 -6.41 17.23 10.46
C ASP A 268 -5.48 18.47 10.44
N ILE A 269 -5.57 19.28 11.51
CA ILE A 269 -4.83 20.55 11.61
C ILE A 269 -3.31 20.35 11.59
N ASP A 270 -2.80 19.27 12.19
CA ASP A 270 -1.35 19.01 12.26
C ASP A 270 -0.80 18.54 10.91
N MET A 271 -1.60 17.78 10.15
CA MET A 271 -1.27 17.43 8.78
C MET A 271 -1.26 18.66 7.88
N MET A 272 -2.25 19.56 8.01
CA MET A 272 -2.29 20.81 7.25
C MET A 272 -1.10 21.71 7.58
N LYS A 273 -0.77 21.89 8.86
CA LYS A 273 0.45 22.61 9.29
C LYS A 273 1.71 21.99 8.70
N THR A 274 1.79 20.66 8.65
CA THR A 274 2.95 19.96 8.07
C THR A 274 3.07 20.19 6.58
N ILE A 275 1.97 20.15 5.81
CA ILE A 275 1.95 20.49 4.38
C ILE A 275 2.44 21.92 4.19
N MET A 276 1.83 22.89 4.89
CA MET A 276 2.21 24.29 4.78
C MET A 276 3.67 24.57 5.08
N ARG A 277 4.21 23.97 6.16
CA ARG A 277 5.63 24.10 6.53
C ARG A 277 6.55 23.57 5.45
N ASN A 278 6.25 22.39 4.90
CA ASN A 278 7.07 21.81 3.83
C ASN A 278 7.03 22.66 2.55
N LEU A 279 5.85 23.14 2.14
CA LEU A 279 5.71 23.96 0.93
C LEU A 279 6.38 25.32 1.10
N LEU A 280 6.21 25.99 2.24
CA LEU A 280 6.91 27.26 2.53
C LEU A 280 8.41 27.11 2.64
N SER A 281 8.89 26.06 3.32
CA SER A 281 10.32 25.76 3.40
C SER A 281 10.91 25.57 2.01
N ASN A 282 10.24 24.80 1.14
CA ASN A 282 10.68 24.62 -0.24
C ASN A 282 10.66 25.94 -1.04
N ALA A 283 9.62 26.74 -0.90
CA ALA A 283 9.50 28.03 -1.58
C ALA A 283 10.67 28.96 -1.19
N ILE A 284 11.00 29.07 0.11
CA ILE A 284 12.15 29.87 0.58
C ILE A 284 13.47 29.30 0.09
N LYS A 285 13.64 27.99 0.15
CA LYS A 285 14.86 27.30 -0.28
C LYS A 285 15.17 27.53 -1.75
N PHE A 286 14.16 27.49 -2.63
CA PHE A 286 14.33 27.60 -4.08
C PHE A 286 14.14 29.01 -4.64
N SER A 287 13.73 29.98 -3.81
CA SER A 287 13.67 31.40 -4.16
C SER A 287 15.04 32.08 -4.14
N TYR A 288 15.19 33.08 -4.99
CA TYR A 288 16.34 34.00 -4.94
C TYR A 288 16.19 35.02 -3.80
N ASN A 289 17.28 35.61 -3.41
CA ASN A 289 17.28 36.72 -2.44
C ASN A 289 16.45 37.89 -2.98
N ASP A 290 15.92 38.72 -2.08
CA ASP A 290 15.13 39.92 -2.41
C ASP A 290 13.84 39.62 -3.20
N SER A 291 13.31 38.41 -3.12
CA SER A 291 12.09 37.97 -3.84
C SER A 291 10.84 38.00 -2.97
N GLU A 292 9.72 37.58 -3.55
CA GLU A 292 8.44 37.50 -2.87
C GLU A 292 7.87 36.07 -2.99
N ILE A 293 7.28 35.56 -1.91
CA ILE A 293 6.48 34.34 -1.89
C ILE A 293 5.06 34.71 -1.53
N VAL A 294 4.12 34.26 -2.35
CA VAL A 294 2.69 34.50 -2.16
C VAL A 294 1.98 33.22 -1.74
N VAL A 295 1.33 33.24 -0.60
CA VAL A 295 0.45 32.17 -0.12
C VAL A 295 -0.99 32.60 -0.38
N GLY A 296 -1.77 31.72 -1.02
CA GLY A 296 -3.18 31.98 -1.32
C GLY A 296 -4.08 30.87 -0.77
N ALA A 297 -5.31 31.25 -0.40
CA ALA A 297 -6.38 30.28 -0.13
C ALA A 297 -7.68 30.80 -0.75
N ARG A 298 -8.38 29.93 -1.48
CA ARG A 298 -9.65 30.25 -2.13
C ARG A 298 -10.56 29.03 -2.17
N ILE A 299 -11.86 29.30 -2.16
CA ILE A 299 -12.86 28.25 -2.38
C ILE A 299 -12.99 28.00 -3.89
N VAL A 300 -12.92 26.72 -4.28
CA VAL A 300 -13.13 26.26 -5.65
C VAL A 300 -14.03 25.03 -5.56
N ASP A 301 -15.23 25.14 -6.08
CA ASP A 301 -16.29 24.14 -5.96
C ASP A 301 -16.51 23.75 -4.47
N ASP A 302 -16.48 22.47 -4.14
CA ASP A 302 -16.67 21.95 -2.78
C ASP A 302 -15.34 21.80 -1.99
N SER A 303 -14.28 22.50 -2.39
CA SER A 303 -12.97 22.40 -1.78
C SER A 303 -12.30 23.75 -1.60
N VAL A 304 -11.43 23.83 -0.61
CA VAL A 304 -10.47 24.92 -0.47
C VAL A 304 -9.20 24.56 -1.20
N VAL A 305 -8.72 25.43 -2.06
CA VAL A 305 -7.43 25.32 -2.71
C VAL A 305 -6.47 26.31 -2.06
N VAL A 306 -5.42 25.78 -1.45
CA VAL A 306 -4.30 26.56 -0.92
C VAL A 306 -3.15 26.51 -1.89
N SER A 307 -2.51 27.65 -2.16
CA SER A 307 -1.39 27.79 -3.07
C SER A 307 -0.19 28.45 -2.38
N VAL A 308 1.01 27.99 -2.73
CA VAL A 308 2.28 28.62 -2.34
C VAL A 308 3.06 28.85 -3.62
N ARG A 309 3.22 30.15 -3.99
CA ARG A 309 3.90 30.57 -5.20
C ARG A 309 5.23 31.23 -4.84
N ASP A 310 6.30 30.73 -5.44
CA ASP A 310 7.63 31.32 -5.39
C ASP A 310 8.04 31.92 -6.74
N SER A 311 8.99 32.84 -6.72
CA SER A 311 9.64 33.45 -7.89
C SER A 311 11.10 32.96 -7.99
N GLY A 312 11.32 31.66 -7.73
CA GLY A 312 12.65 31.06 -7.68
C GLY A 312 13.11 30.49 -9.02
N LYS A 313 14.01 29.51 -8.92
CA LYS A 313 14.63 28.89 -10.12
C LYS A 313 13.66 28.05 -10.98
N GLY A 314 12.49 27.70 -10.47
CA GLY A 314 11.57 26.80 -11.16
C GLY A 314 12.13 25.41 -11.41
N MET A 315 11.46 24.65 -12.28
CA MET A 315 11.82 23.26 -12.60
C MET A 315 11.79 23.02 -14.11
N SER A 316 12.82 22.33 -14.63
CA SER A 316 12.81 21.81 -16.00
C SER A 316 11.76 20.70 -16.17
N GLU A 317 11.33 20.40 -17.40
CA GLU A 317 10.39 19.31 -17.66
C GLU A 317 10.90 17.95 -17.16
N GLU A 318 12.21 17.71 -17.23
CA GLU A 318 12.83 16.49 -16.72
C GLU A 318 12.68 16.37 -15.19
N ASP A 319 12.90 17.48 -14.47
CA ASP A 319 12.73 17.54 -13.01
C ASP A 319 11.26 17.34 -12.60
N GLN A 320 10.34 17.97 -13.33
CA GLN A 320 8.91 17.81 -13.09
C GLN A 320 8.46 16.35 -13.23
N ARG A 321 8.96 15.63 -14.25
CA ARG A 321 8.69 14.21 -14.44
C ARG A 321 9.26 13.35 -13.31
N LYS A 322 10.47 13.67 -12.82
CA LYS A 322 11.11 12.98 -11.68
C LYS A 322 10.37 13.23 -10.38
N LEU A 323 9.88 14.44 -10.16
CA LEU A 323 9.14 14.83 -8.96
C LEU A 323 7.79 14.09 -8.86
N LEU A 324 7.14 13.78 -9.99
CA LEU A 324 5.89 13.02 -10.06
C LEU A 324 6.10 11.50 -9.89
N ASN A 325 7.33 11.01 -10.04
CA ASN A 325 7.63 9.59 -9.89
C ASN A 325 7.91 9.25 -8.42
N THR A 326 6.92 8.65 -7.76
CA THR A 326 7.01 8.26 -6.35
C THR A 326 8.03 7.14 -6.07
N GLU A 327 8.54 6.47 -7.09
CA GLU A 327 9.53 5.38 -6.94
C GLU A 327 10.97 5.90 -6.88
N THR A 328 11.23 7.15 -7.29
CA THR A 328 12.58 7.73 -7.31
C THR A 328 12.74 8.79 -6.24
N HIS A 329 13.79 8.67 -5.45
CA HIS A 329 14.18 9.69 -4.49
C HIS A 329 14.76 10.88 -5.24
N PHE A 330 14.01 11.99 -5.33
CA PHE A 330 14.42 13.20 -6.03
C PHE A 330 14.67 14.34 -5.04
N SER A 331 15.88 14.87 -5.03
CA SER A 331 16.28 16.07 -4.27
C SER A 331 17.22 16.92 -5.09
N LYS A 332 17.12 18.25 -4.97
CA LYS A 332 18.03 19.23 -5.56
C LYS A 332 18.47 20.24 -4.49
N TYR A 333 19.66 20.80 -4.71
CA TYR A 333 20.14 21.91 -3.91
C TYR A 333 19.33 23.18 -4.14
N GLY A 334 19.08 23.90 -3.07
CA GLY A 334 18.46 25.24 -3.10
C GLY A 334 19.31 26.28 -3.78
N THR A 335 18.86 27.55 -3.76
CA THR A 335 19.57 28.68 -4.36
C THR A 335 20.85 29.06 -3.61
N ASN A 336 20.92 28.75 -2.30
CA ASN A 336 22.08 28.95 -1.43
C ASN A 336 22.73 27.61 -1.01
N ASN A 337 22.68 26.59 -1.89
CA ASN A 337 23.22 25.24 -1.67
C ASN A 337 22.55 24.48 -0.49
N GLU A 338 21.33 24.83 -0.10
CA GLU A 338 20.60 24.09 0.92
C GLU A 338 20.24 22.68 0.42
N GLU A 339 20.54 21.67 1.20
CA GLU A 339 20.22 20.27 0.87
C GLU A 339 18.78 19.93 1.27
N GLY A 340 18.13 19.04 0.53
CA GLY A 340 16.77 18.57 0.81
C GLY A 340 16.68 17.07 0.96
N SER A 341 15.77 16.61 1.85
CA SER A 341 15.56 15.18 2.10
C SER A 341 14.78 14.44 1.01
N GLY A 342 14.09 15.15 0.10
CA GLY A 342 13.18 14.54 -0.88
C GLY A 342 11.90 13.89 -0.30
N LEU A 343 11.81 13.74 1.03
CA LEU A 343 10.67 13.09 1.69
C LEU A 343 9.50 14.04 1.99
N GLY A 344 9.78 15.34 2.09
CA GLY A 344 8.76 16.34 2.49
C GLY A 344 7.56 16.39 1.54
N LEU A 345 7.78 16.34 0.24
CA LEU A 345 6.70 16.40 -0.75
C LEU A 345 5.89 15.10 -0.80
N LEU A 346 6.53 13.93 -0.64
CA LEU A 346 5.85 12.65 -0.54
C LEU A 346 4.91 12.61 0.67
N LEU A 347 5.35 13.17 1.79
CA LEU A 347 4.52 13.31 2.99
C LEU A 347 3.34 14.27 2.75
N CYS A 348 3.56 15.38 2.03
CA CYS A 348 2.50 16.32 1.67
C CYS A 348 1.45 15.66 0.77
N LEU A 349 1.86 14.88 -0.23
CA LEU A 349 0.95 14.12 -1.09
C LEU A 349 0.06 13.17 -0.28
N ASP A 350 0.68 12.37 0.59
CA ASP A 350 -0.05 11.41 1.43
C ASP A 350 -1.03 12.11 2.38
N PHE A 351 -0.62 13.22 3.02
CA PHE A 351 -1.47 13.98 3.95
C PHE A 351 -2.64 14.68 3.23
N ALA A 352 -2.42 15.20 2.02
CA ALA A 352 -3.49 15.77 1.22
C ALA A 352 -4.55 14.71 0.87
N VAL A 353 -4.12 13.53 0.41
CA VAL A 353 -5.02 12.41 0.07
C VAL A 353 -5.78 11.91 1.30
N LYS A 354 -5.12 11.76 2.46
CA LYS A 354 -5.76 11.33 3.71
C LYS A 354 -6.82 12.31 4.22
N ASN A 355 -6.70 13.58 3.89
CA ASN A 355 -7.71 14.60 4.19
C ASN A 355 -8.74 14.79 3.07
N GLY A 356 -8.83 13.84 2.12
CA GLY A 356 -9.82 13.86 1.04
C GLY A 356 -9.51 14.87 -0.09
N GLY A 357 -8.30 15.43 -0.10
CA GLY A 357 -7.84 16.39 -1.09
C GLY A 357 -6.79 15.81 -2.04
N ARG A 358 -6.06 16.72 -2.71
CA ARG A 358 -4.94 16.39 -3.61
C ARG A 358 -3.87 17.46 -3.53
N LEU A 359 -2.66 17.13 -4.02
CA LEU A 359 -1.55 18.06 -4.16
C LEU A 359 -1.06 18.03 -5.62
N TRP A 360 -0.78 19.22 -6.19
CA TRP A 360 -0.23 19.38 -7.54
C TRP A 360 0.63 20.63 -7.61
N PHE A 361 1.28 20.87 -8.74
CA PHE A 361 2.13 22.04 -8.95
C PHE A 361 2.12 22.49 -10.41
N GLU A 362 2.53 23.73 -10.61
CA GLU A 362 2.85 24.35 -11.88
C GLU A 362 4.24 24.98 -11.74
N SER A 363 5.14 24.78 -12.71
CA SER A 363 6.49 25.34 -12.64
C SER A 363 7.04 25.59 -14.03
N GLU A 364 7.84 26.65 -14.14
CA GLU A 364 8.59 26.97 -15.35
C GLU A 364 10.03 27.36 -14.95
N GLU A 365 11.00 26.77 -15.61
CA GLU A 365 12.41 27.03 -15.32
C GLU A 365 12.77 28.50 -15.46
N GLY A 366 13.38 29.08 -14.43
CA GLY A 366 13.72 30.51 -14.34
C GLY A 366 12.58 31.45 -13.98
N LYS A 367 11.32 30.95 -13.80
CA LYS A 367 10.18 31.80 -13.43
C LYS A 367 9.58 31.47 -12.06
N GLY A 368 9.96 30.34 -11.48
CA GLY A 368 9.48 29.89 -10.17
C GLY A 368 8.47 28.75 -10.27
N SER A 369 7.87 28.42 -9.14
CA SER A 369 6.90 27.34 -9.00
C SER A 369 5.69 27.78 -8.19
N THR A 370 4.56 27.13 -8.43
CA THR A 370 3.37 27.25 -7.59
C THR A 370 2.93 25.85 -7.19
N PHE A 371 2.95 25.56 -5.91
CA PHE A 371 2.42 24.33 -5.36
C PHE A 371 1.03 24.57 -4.81
N TYR A 372 0.15 23.63 -5.07
CA TYR A 372 -1.24 23.67 -4.65
C TYR A 372 -1.59 22.42 -3.85
N PHE A 373 -2.42 22.57 -2.83
CA PHE A 373 -3.14 21.45 -2.26
C PHE A 373 -4.61 21.81 -2.02
N SER A 374 -5.48 20.82 -2.06
CA SER A 374 -6.89 21.01 -1.76
C SER A 374 -7.31 20.28 -0.49
N VAL A 375 -8.34 20.80 0.15
CA VAL A 375 -9.01 20.20 1.31
C VAL A 375 -10.52 20.37 1.09
N PRO A 376 -11.34 19.33 1.35
CA PRO A 376 -12.80 19.50 1.30
C PRO A 376 -13.28 20.61 2.24
N LEU A 377 -14.26 21.37 1.79
CA LEU A 377 -14.98 22.32 2.65
C LEU A 377 -15.69 21.55 3.78
N LYS A 378 -15.90 22.22 4.88
CA LYS A 378 -16.85 21.74 5.89
C LYS A 378 -18.23 21.70 5.26
N ALA A 379 -18.87 20.50 5.27
CA ALA A 379 -20.23 20.30 4.82
C ALA A 379 -21.24 21.03 5.73
#